data_3163ba00f618f68a8cdd0611f374f0f6
#
_entry.id   3163ba00f618f68a8cdd0611f374f0f6
#
_cell.length_a   1.000
_cell.length_b   1.000
_cell.length_c   1.000
_cell.angle_alpha   90.00
_cell.angle_beta   90.00
_cell.angle_gamma   90.00
#
_symmetry.space_group_name_H-M   'P 1'
#
loop_
_entity.id
_entity.type
_entity.pdbx_description
1 polymer ?
#
loop_
_entity_poly.entity_id
_entity_poly.type
_entity_poly.pdbx_seq_one_letter_code
_entity_poly.pdbx_strand_id
1 'polypeptide(L)'
;MILVITFLLGLFFAAGAAAARLSDNTRKIEEISISVAAGAMSALAAADIIPEILHEMSGTGLIKAVLFTAAGVVFLKLLDRFVPEHHGDEESLGAMIHIGIISALAIMLHNIIEGMAVYELGADSLRQGVIFAIGVGLHNIPMGMLVYSTLKGETGVKKYTVLFAVMISTFAGGLVMAALGDCMSHTLIDLLTCLTLGMIIYIISSELVPYMAAHRNYRVYAAGIAAGAAIVAVSLLFE
;
A
#
# COMPACT_ATOMS: atom_id res chain seq x y z
N MET A 1 22.56 -9.14 4.87
CA MET A 1 21.54 -9.58 5.84
C MET A 1 20.28 -8.72 5.75
N ILE A 2 20.38 -7.38 5.73
CA ILE A 2 19.23 -6.45 5.65
C ILE A 2 18.41 -6.69 4.38
N LEU A 3 19.02 -6.86 3.20
CA LEU A 3 18.31 -7.18 1.96
C LEU A 3 17.48 -8.47 2.04
N VAL A 4 17.89 -9.42 2.89
CA VAL A 4 17.06 -10.62 3.13
C VAL A 4 15.80 -10.24 3.92
N ILE A 5 15.90 -9.31 4.87
CA ILE A 5 14.76 -8.80 5.64
C ILE A 5 13.79 -8.09 4.71
N THR A 6 14.27 -7.18 3.84
CA THR A 6 13.40 -6.48 2.87
C THR A 6 12.73 -7.45 1.88
N PHE A 7 13.39 -8.54 1.51
CA PHE A 7 12.78 -9.62 0.72
C PHE A 7 11.69 -10.37 1.49
N LEU A 8 11.95 -10.72 2.75
CA LEU A 8 10.99 -11.43 3.60
C LEU A 8 9.73 -10.61 3.88
N LEU A 9 9.82 -9.28 3.86
CA LEU A 9 8.65 -8.39 3.96
C LEU A 9 7.62 -8.64 2.86
N GLY A 10 8.04 -8.90 1.64
CA GLY A 10 7.15 -9.26 0.56
C GLY A 10 6.31 -10.52 0.83
N LEU A 11 6.77 -11.42 1.73
CA LEU A 11 6.00 -12.60 2.13
C LEU A 11 4.75 -12.25 2.94
N PHE A 12 4.72 -11.15 3.67
CA PHE A 12 3.51 -10.68 4.36
C PHE A 12 2.43 -10.26 3.34
N PHE A 13 2.83 -9.55 2.28
CA PHE A 13 1.92 -9.27 1.16
C PHE A 13 1.41 -10.57 0.52
N ALA A 14 2.30 -11.53 0.26
CA ALA A 14 1.92 -12.83 -0.29
C ALA A 14 0.99 -13.61 0.65
N ALA A 15 1.18 -13.52 1.97
CA ALA A 15 0.29 -14.12 2.97
C ALA A 15 -1.12 -13.52 2.90
N GLY A 16 -1.24 -12.19 2.74
CA GLY A 16 -2.52 -11.52 2.51
C GLY A 16 -3.21 -12.01 1.23
N ALA A 17 -2.46 -12.08 0.12
CA ALA A 17 -2.97 -12.61 -1.15
C ALA A 17 -3.42 -14.07 -1.03
N ALA A 18 -2.67 -14.91 -0.30
CA ALA A 18 -3.03 -16.29 -0.02
C ALA A 18 -4.29 -16.39 0.84
N ALA A 19 -4.44 -15.56 1.87
CA ALA A 19 -5.64 -15.51 2.69
C ALA A 19 -6.89 -15.17 1.86
N ALA A 20 -6.78 -14.20 0.94
CA ALA A 20 -7.88 -13.87 0.03
C ALA A 20 -8.19 -15.02 -0.96
N ARG A 21 -7.18 -15.80 -1.36
CA ARG A 21 -7.35 -16.97 -2.25
C ARG A 21 -8.15 -18.09 -1.62
N LEU A 22 -8.08 -18.28 -0.30
CA LEU A 22 -8.76 -19.35 0.41
C LEU A 22 -10.30 -19.19 0.44
N SER A 23 -10.83 -18.04 0.05
CA SER A 23 -12.26 -17.81 0.02
C SER A 23 -12.87 -18.21 -1.32
N ASP A 24 -13.86 -19.10 -1.30
CA ASP A 24 -14.63 -19.49 -2.50
C ASP A 24 -15.64 -18.41 -2.92
N ASN A 25 -16.12 -17.60 -1.97
CA ASN A 25 -17.08 -16.52 -2.24
C ASN A 25 -16.38 -15.25 -2.70
N THR A 26 -16.31 -15.05 -4.02
CA THR A 26 -15.61 -13.94 -4.65
C THR A 26 -16.11 -12.59 -4.15
N ARG A 27 -17.42 -12.34 -4.20
CA ARG A 27 -17.99 -11.05 -3.77
C ARG A 27 -17.72 -10.74 -2.29
N LYS A 28 -17.88 -11.73 -1.42
CA LYS A 28 -17.65 -11.54 0.01
C LYS A 28 -16.20 -11.23 0.31
N ILE A 29 -15.25 -11.90 -0.37
CA ILE A 29 -13.82 -11.62 -0.14
C ILE A 29 -13.40 -10.27 -0.70
N GLU A 30 -13.97 -9.83 -1.82
CA GLU A 30 -13.76 -8.47 -2.36
C GLU A 30 -14.22 -7.41 -1.36
N GLU A 31 -15.46 -7.50 -0.86
CA GLU A 31 -16.02 -6.57 0.13
C GLU A 31 -15.17 -6.50 1.42
N ILE A 32 -14.73 -7.66 1.93
CA ILE A 32 -13.88 -7.74 3.12
C ILE A 32 -12.51 -7.14 2.81
N SER A 33 -11.86 -7.54 1.72
CA SER A 33 -10.50 -7.09 1.39
C SER A 33 -10.43 -5.58 1.16
N ILE A 34 -11.41 -5.03 0.43
CA ILE A 34 -11.52 -3.59 0.19
C ILE A 34 -11.70 -2.82 1.49
N SER A 35 -12.60 -3.28 2.37
CA SER A 35 -12.85 -2.58 3.63
C SER A 35 -11.70 -2.71 4.62
N VAL A 36 -11.05 -3.86 4.70
CA VAL A 36 -9.87 -4.06 5.55
C VAL A 36 -8.71 -3.20 5.05
N ALA A 37 -8.47 -3.17 3.74
CA ALA A 37 -7.43 -2.33 3.16
C ALA A 37 -7.74 -0.83 3.34
N ALA A 38 -8.99 -0.40 3.15
CA ALA A 38 -9.39 0.99 3.40
C ALA A 38 -9.14 1.41 4.86
N GLY A 39 -9.47 0.53 5.81
CA GLY A 39 -9.19 0.75 7.23
C GLY A 39 -7.69 0.82 7.53
N ALA A 40 -6.92 -0.12 7.00
CA ALA A 40 -5.47 -0.16 7.19
C ALA A 40 -4.78 1.07 6.58
N MET A 41 -5.08 1.40 5.31
CA MET A 41 -4.51 2.57 4.64
C MET A 41 -4.88 3.89 5.34
N SER A 42 -6.13 4.02 5.80
CA SER A 42 -6.58 5.22 6.53
C SER A 42 -5.89 5.36 7.88
N ALA A 43 -5.71 4.25 8.60
CA ALA A 43 -5.03 4.24 9.89
C ALA A 43 -3.54 4.53 9.73
N LEU A 44 -2.87 3.92 8.73
CA LEU A 44 -1.48 4.17 8.40
C LEU A 44 -1.26 5.64 8.05
N ALA A 45 -2.08 6.21 7.17
CA ALA A 45 -1.98 7.61 6.81
C ALA A 45 -2.16 8.54 8.01
N ALA A 46 -3.13 8.26 8.90
CA ALA A 46 -3.50 9.16 9.99
C ALA A 46 -2.63 9.00 11.25
N ALA A 47 -2.16 7.80 11.54
CA ALA A 47 -1.47 7.48 12.79
C ALA A 47 0.04 7.29 12.66
N ASP A 48 0.53 7.15 11.44
CA ASP A 48 1.95 6.95 11.11
C ASP A 48 2.46 8.05 10.18
N ILE A 49 2.09 8.04 8.90
CA ILE A 49 2.67 8.90 7.87
C ILE A 49 2.45 10.40 8.15
N ILE A 50 1.24 10.82 8.50
CA ILE A 50 0.96 12.24 8.77
C ILE A 50 1.70 12.74 10.01
N PRO A 51 1.70 12.05 11.16
CA PRO A 51 2.51 12.43 12.32
C PRO A 51 4.01 12.51 12.02
N GLU A 52 4.57 11.54 11.28
CA GLU A 52 5.97 11.57 10.85
C GLU A 52 6.29 12.82 10.02
N ILE A 53 5.50 13.10 8.99
CA ILE A 53 5.67 14.30 8.16
C ILE A 53 5.60 15.59 9.01
N LEU A 54 4.68 15.68 9.96
CA LEU A 54 4.53 16.85 10.83
C LEU A 54 5.69 16.99 11.82
N HIS A 55 6.33 15.89 12.21
CA HIS A 55 7.49 15.88 13.10
C HIS A 55 8.76 16.28 12.34
N GLU A 56 9.00 15.69 11.18
CA GLU A 56 10.24 15.88 10.41
C GLU A 56 10.24 17.20 9.61
N MET A 57 9.06 17.68 9.18
CA MET A 57 8.95 18.86 8.33
C MET A 57 8.33 20.05 9.06
N SER A 58 9.07 21.17 9.09
CA SER A 58 8.61 22.42 9.70
C SER A 58 8.77 23.62 8.74
N GLY A 59 8.06 24.70 8.99
CA GLY A 59 8.16 25.93 8.20
C GLY A 59 7.93 25.73 6.70
N THR A 60 8.93 26.02 5.87
CA THR A 60 8.86 25.82 4.41
C THR A 60 8.79 24.35 4.01
N GLY A 61 9.20 23.44 4.89
CA GLY A 61 9.07 21.99 4.69
C GLY A 61 7.62 21.55 4.57
N LEU A 62 6.72 22.08 5.41
CA LEU A 62 5.28 21.77 5.33
C LEU A 62 4.65 22.18 3.99
N ILE A 63 5.09 23.29 3.41
CA ILE A 63 4.62 23.69 2.08
C ILE A 63 5.03 22.65 1.03
N LYS A 64 6.28 22.17 1.10
CA LYS A 64 6.78 21.12 0.22
C LYS A 64 6.00 19.81 0.45
N ALA A 65 5.73 19.45 1.71
CA ALA A 65 4.93 18.26 2.05
C ALA A 65 3.54 18.32 1.40
N VAL A 66 2.83 19.42 1.52
CA VAL A 66 1.51 19.61 0.89
C VAL A 66 1.61 19.53 -0.64
N LEU A 67 2.63 20.15 -1.24
CA LEU A 67 2.82 20.11 -2.70
C LEU A 67 3.13 18.70 -3.20
N PHE A 68 3.98 17.95 -2.50
CA PHE A 68 4.31 16.57 -2.89
C PHE A 68 3.13 15.61 -2.65
N THR A 69 2.37 15.79 -1.58
CA THR A 69 1.12 15.05 -1.36
C THR A 69 0.11 15.33 -2.48
N ALA A 70 -0.08 16.59 -2.84
CA ALA A 70 -0.93 16.95 -3.98
C ALA A 70 -0.38 16.39 -5.30
N ALA A 71 0.94 16.39 -5.49
CA ALA A 71 1.58 15.78 -6.65
C ALA A 71 1.32 14.26 -6.71
N GLY A 72 1.33 13.56 -5.58
CA GLY A 72 0.99 12.14 -5.49
C GLY A 72 -0.45 11.84 -5.92
N VAL A 73 -1.41 12.66 -5.46
CA VAL A 73 -2.82 12.58 -5.91
C VAL A 73 -2.91 12.78 -7.42
N VAL A 74 -2.27 13.83 -7.96
CA VAL A 74 -2.30 14.14 -9.39
C VAL A 74 -1.59 13.05 -10.20
N PHE A 75 -0.46 12.57 -9.72
CA PHE A 75 0.31 11.52 -10.38
C PHE A 75 -0.52 10.25 -10.55
N LEU A 76 -1.15 9.77 -9.48
CA LEU A 76 -1.97 8.57 -9.56
C LEU A 76 -3.23 8.79 -10.41
N LYS A 77 -3.86 9.96 -10.31
CA LYS A 77 -4.98 10.34 -11.16
C LYS A 77 -4.62 10.38 -12.65
N LEU A 78 -3.38 10.76 -12.97
CA LEU A 78 -2.91 10.72 -14.37
C LEU A 78 -2.65 9.29 -14.83
N LEU A 79 -2.03 8.45 -13.98
CA LEU A 79 -1.83 7.04 -14.28
C LEU A 79 -3.16 6.31 -14.48
N ASP A 80 -4.15 6.63 -13.65
CA ASP A 80 -5.51 6.11 -13.71
C ASP A 80 -6.12 6.25 -15.13
N ARG A 81 -5.88 7.38 -15.80
CA ARG A 81 -6.35 7.60 -17.18
C ARG A 81 -5.74 6.65 -18.23
N PHE A 82 -4.61 6.04 -17.93
CA PHE A 82 -3.95 5.09 -18.83
C PHE A 82 -4.33 3.63 -18.55
N VAL A 83 -4.98 3.37 -17.43
CA VAL A 83 -5.53 2.04 -17.13
C VAL A 83 -6.88 1.91 -17.83
N PRO A 84 -7.05 0.97 -18.78
CA PRO A 84 -8.29 0.86 -19.53
C PRO A 84 -9.47 0.54 -18.63
N GLU A 85 -10.52 1.33 -18.69
CA GLU A 85 -11.84 0.94 -18.21
C GLU A 85 -12.41 -0.08 -19.20
N HIS A 86 -12.69 -1.28 -18.76
CA HIS A 86 -13.33 -2.28 -19.58
C HIS A 86 -14.84 -1.96 -19.64
N HIS A 87 -15.24 -1.30 -20.73
CA HIS A 87 -16.67 -1.09 -21.06
C HIS A 87 -17.20 -2.33 -21.79
N GLY A 88 -18.10 -3.08 -21.16
CA GLY A 88 -18.71 -4.26 -21.74
C GLY A 88 -19.74 -4.89 -20.80
N ASP A 89 -20.34 -6.03 -21.20
CA ASP A 89 -21.35 -6.79 -20.44
C ASP A 89 -20.85 -7.29 -19.06
N GLU A 90 -19.55 -7.11 -18.74
CA GLU A 90 -18.89 -7.40 -17.48
C GLU A 90 -18.36 -6.11 -16.78
N GLU A 91 -19.13 -5.03 -16.81
CA GLU A 91 -18.75 -3.73 -16.26
C GLU A 91 -18.25 -3.80 -14.80
N SER A 92 -18.85 -4.65 -13.96
CA SER A 92 -18.45 -4.86 -12.58
C SER A 92 -17.05 -5.52 -12.46
N LEU A 93 -16.73 -6.46 -13.35
CA LEU A 93 -15.44 -7.16 -13.36
C LEU A 93 -14.33 -6.22 -13.83
N GLY A 94 -14.59 -5.41 -14.86
CA GLY A 94 -13.64 -4.41 -15.35
C GLY A 94 -13.28 -3.38 -14.28
N ALA A 95 -14.28 -2.89 -13.55
CA ALA A 95 -14.08 -1.95 -12.44
C ALA A 95 -13.21 -2.56 -11.32
N MET A 96 -13.40 -3.83 -10.97
CA MET A 96 -12.58 -4.51 -9.96
C MET A 96 -11.12 -4.64 -10.40
N ILE A 97 -10.88 -5.03 -11.65
CA ILE A 97 -9.52 -5.12 -12.20
C ILE A 97 -8.85 -3.75 -12.23
N HIS A 98 -9.58 -2.70 -12.59
CA HIS A 98 -9.11 -1.33 -12.58
C HIS A 98 -8.64 -0.91 -11.17
N ILE A 99 -9.49 -1.06 -10.14
CA ILE A 99 -9.16 -0.84 -8.73
C ILE A 99 -7.89 -1.61 -8.35
N GLY A 100 -7.80 -2.88 -8.78
CA GLY A 100 -6.67 -3.74 -8.48
C GLY A 100 -5.34 -3.25 -9.06
N ILE A 101 -5.34 -2.80 -10.31
CA ILE A 101 -4.14 -2.31 -10.99
C ILE A 101 -3.68 -0.98 -10.39
N ILE A 102 -4.60 -0.02 -10.20
CA ILE A 102 -4.30 1.29 -9.63
C ILE A 102 -3.78 1.14 -8.19
N SER A 103 -4.46 0.31 -7.38
CA SER A 103 -3.99 0.00 -6.03
C SER A 103 -2.61 -0.67 -6.04
N ALA A 104 -2.36 -1.63 -6.93
CA ALA A 104 -1.07 -2.31 -7.03
C ALA A 104 0.07 -1.33 -7.38
N LEU A 105 -0.16 -0.39 -8.30
CA LEU A 105 0.84 0.62 -8.67
C LEU A 105 1.22 1.51 -7.47
N ALA A 106 0.24 2.01 -6.74
CA ALA A 106 0.50 2.86 -5.59
C ALA A 106 1.13 2.09 -4.42
N ILE A 107 0.65 0.88 -4.13
CA ILE A 107 1.24 0.00 -3.10
C ILE A 107 2.69 -0.36 -3.46
N MET A 108 2.98 -0.62 -4.74
CA MET A 108 4.34 -0.91 -5.19
C MET A 108 5.30 0.26 -4.94
N LEU A 109 4.87 1.49 -5.24
CA LEU A 109 5.68 2.68 -4.98
C LEU A 109 5.85 2.93 -3.47
N HIS A 110 4.78 2.77 -2.69
CA HIS A 110 4.83 2.85 -1.23
C HIS A 110 5.81 1.82 -0.65
N ASN A 111 5.70 0.56 -1.04
CA ASN A 111 6.58 -0.51 -0.58
C ASN A 111 8.06 -0.27 -0.95
N ILE A 112 8.35 0.39 -2.09
CA ILE A 112 9.73 0.77 -2.43
C ILE A 112 10.29 1.72 -1.37
N ILE A 113 9.53 2.72 -0.94
CA ILE A 113 9.96 3.71 0.05
C ILE A 113 10.12 3.05 1.43
N GLU A 114 9.17 2.21 1.83
CA GLU A 114 9.31 1.42 3.07
C GLU A 114 10.54 0.49 3.04
N GLY A 115 10.82 -0.13 1.90
CA GLY A 115 12.01 -0.97 1.73
C GLY A 115 13.31 -0.17 1.86
N MET A 116 13.30 1.10 1.44
CA MET A 116 14.42 2.02 1.66
C MET A 116 14.60 2.33 3.14
N ALA A 117 13.50 2.67 3.86
CA ALA A 117 13.53 2.95 5.29
C ALA A 117 13.97 1.74 6.13
N VAL A 118 13.44 0.55 5.83
CA VAL A 118 13.87 -0.71 6.48
C VAL A 118 15.37 -0.96 6.30
N TYR A 119 15.88 -0.70 5.09
CA TYR A 119 17.30 -0.87 4.81
C TYR A 119 18.15 0.12 5.59
N GLU A 120 17.78 1.40 5.64
CA GLU A 120 18.47 2.45 6.36
C GLU A 120 18.53 2.15 7.86
N LEU A 121 17.38 1.93 8.50
CA LEU A 121 17.31 1.57 9.91
C LEU A 121 18.09 0.29 10.23
N GLY A 122 18.02 -0.70 9.34
CA GLY A 122 18.73 -1.97 9.51
C GLY A 122 20.24 -1.84 9.32
N ALA A 123 20.73 -0.87 8.55
CA ALA A 123 22.14 -0.56 8.39
C ALA A 123 22.71 0.02 9.68
N ASP A 124 21.97 0.89 10.36
CA ASP A 124 22.37 1.48 11.63
C ASP A 124 22.23 0.47 12.78
N SER A 125 21.12 -0.26 12.83
CA SER A 125 20.85 -1.27 13.85
C SER A 125 19.99 -2.39 13.29
N LEU A 126 20.60 -3.57 13.14
CA LEU A 126 19.87 -4.75 12.67
C LEU A 126 18.63 -5.06 13.51
N ARG A 127 18.71 -4.85 14.83
CA ARG A 127 17.58 -5.08 15.74
C ARG A 127 16.43 -4.13 15.44
N GLN A 128 16.71 -2.84 15.26
CA GLN A 128 15.69 -1.84 14.89
C GLN A 128 15.09 -2.14 13.52
N GLY A 129 15.92 -2.43 12.52
CA GLY A 129 15.46 -2.82 11.20
C GLY A 129 14.55 -4.05 11.20
N VAL A 130 14.83 -5.07 12.04
CA VAL A 130 13.94 -6.26 12.17
C VAL A 130 12.62 -5.90 12.85
N ILE A 131 12.66 -5.10 13.92
CA ILE A 131 11.44 -4.69 14.64
C ILE A 131 10.53 -3.88 13.70
N PHE A 132 11.08 -2.85 13.08
CA PHE A 132 10.37 -2.04 12.10
C PHE A 132 9.83 -2.87 10.92
N ALA A 133 10.62 -3.82 10.41
CA ALA A 133 10.19 -4.73 9.35
C ALA A 133 8.96 -5.58 9.75
N ILE A 134 8.82 -5.96 11.02
CA ILE A 134 7.63 -6.68 11.48
C ILE A 134 6.40 -5.77 11.41
N GLY A 135 6.50 -4.51 11.86
CA GLY A 135 5.44 -3.52 11.75
C GLY A 135 5.00 -3.35 10.30
N VAL A 136 5.93 -2.98 9.42
CA VAL A 136 5.69 -2.85 7.96
C VAL A 136 5.07 -4.12 7.37
N GLY A 137 5.56 -5.30 7.75
CA GLY A 137 5.02 -6.57 7.29
C GLY A 137 3.54 -6.75 7.65
N LEU A 138 3.15 -6.43 8.87
CA LEU A 138 1.77 -6.63 9.35
C LEU A 138 0.75 -5.82 8.53
N HIS A 139 1.02 -4.56 8.23
CA HIS A 139 0.09 -3.74 7.46
C HIS A 139 0.14 -4.05 5.95
N ASN A 140 1.14 -4.76 5.45
CA ASN A 140 1.19 -5.26 4.08
C ASN A 140 0.23 -6.45 3.83
N ILE A 141 -0.25 -7.14 4.88
CA ILE A 141 -1.24 -8.23 4.74
C ILE A 141 -2.56 -7.73 4.13
N PRO A 142 -3.21 -6.66 4.64
CA PRO A 142 -4.38 -6.06 4.01
C PRO A 142 -4.18 -5.65 2.55
N MET A 143 -2.99 -5.15 2.21
CA MET A 143 -2.65 -4.74 0.84
C MET A 143 -2.63 -5.94 -0.11
N GLY A 144 -2.06 -7.07 0.34
CA GLY A 144 -2.05 -8.32 -0.42
C GLY A 144 -3.46 -8.88 -0.64
N MET A 145 -4.33 -8.80 0.38
CA MET A 145 -5.74 -9.17 0.25
C MET A 145 -6.46 -8.32 -0.80
N LEU A 146 -6.27 -7.00 -0.77
CA LEU A 146 -6.87 -6.07 -1.72
C LEU A 146 -6.49 -6.42 -3.16
N VAL A 147 -5.20 -6.42 -3.47
CA VAL A 147 -4.72 -6.63 -4.83
C VAL A 147 -5.12 -8.02 -5.36
N TYR A 148 -5.05 -9.06 -4.53
CA TYR A 148 -5.46 -10.39 -4.97
C TYR A 148 -6.97 -10.47 -5.26
N SER A 149 -7.82 -9.95 -4.37
CA SER A 149 -9.27 -10.06 -4.49
C SER A 149 -9.80 -9.25 -5.69
N THR A 150 -9.29 -8.05 -5.90
CA THR A 150 -9.68 -7.18 -7.01
C THR A 150 -9.21 -7.70 -8.37
N LEU A 151 -8.06 -8.40 -8.43
CA LEU A 151 -7.57 -9.07 -9.63
C LEU A 151 -8.09 -10.51 -9.78
N LYS A 152 -9.09 -10.94 -9.00
CA LYS A 152 -9.59 -12.33 -9.06
C LYS A 152 -10.20 -12.68 -10.42
N GLY A 153 -10.77 -11.70 -11.12
CA GLY A 153 -11.30 -11.84 -12.47
C GLY A 153 -10.25 -11.94 -13.58
N GLU A 154 -9.02 -11.44 -13.32
CA GLU A 154 -7.92 -11.62 -14.25
C GLU A 154 -7.40 -13.06 -14.22
N THR A 155 -7.09 -13.60 -15.39
CA THR A 155 -6.62 -14.97 -15.54
C THR A 155 -5.17 -15.04 -15.98
N GLY A 156 -4.46 -16.07 -15.53
CA GLY A 156 -3.14 -16.42 -16.04
C GLY A 156 -1.99 -15.52 -15.58
N VAL A 157 -1.04 -15.31 -16.48
CA VAL A 157 0.27 -14.70 -16.20
C VAL A 157 0.16 -13.27 -15.67
N LYS A 158 -0.77 -12.45 -16.20
CA LYS A 158 -0.92 -11.03 -15.84
C LYS A 158 -1.14 -10.82 -14.35
N LYS A 159 -2.11 -11.51 -13.75
CA LYS A 159 -2.41 -11.44 -12.33
C LYS A 159 -1.18 -11.74 -11.47
N TYR A 160 -0.53 -12.87 -11.74
CA TYR A 160 0.63 -13.29 -10.95
C TYR A 160 1.84 -12.39 -11.16
N THR A 161 1.99 -11.78 -12.35
CA THR A 161 3.03 -10.79 -12.61
C THR A 161 2.82 -9.53 -11.74
N VAL A 162 1.59 -9.02 -11.66
CA VAL A 162 1.28 -7.86 -10.80
C VAL A 162 1.53 -8.20 -9.33
N LEU A 163 1.02 -9.33 -8.85
CA LEU A 163 1.23 -9.77 -7.46
C LEU A 163 2.72 -9.94 -7.13
N PHE A 164 3.48 -10.53 -8.04
CA PHE A 164 4.92 -10.71 -7.87
C PHE A 164 5.66 -9.36 -7.87
N ALA A 165 5.31 -8.44 -8.76
CA ALA A 165 5.90 -7.11 -8.80
C ALA A 165 5.68 -6.34 -7.50
N VAL A 166 4.47 -6.37 -6.94
CA VAL A 166 4.18 -5.76 -5.63
C VAL A 166 4.93 -6.48 -4.52
N MET A 167 4.97 -7.81 -4.53
CA MET A 167 5.68 -8.60 -3.51
C MET A 167 7.17 -8.27 -3.43
N ILE A 168 7.83 -8.06 -4.58
CA ILE A 168 9.27 -7.75 -4.61
C ILE A 168 9.60 -6.28 -4.48
N SER A 169 8.62 -5.38 -4.48
CA SER A 169 8.85 -3.93 -4.49
C SER A 169 9.57 -3.44 -3.23
N THR A 170 9.27 -3.99 -2.06
CA THR A 170 10.00 -3.68 -0.81
C THR A 170 11.49 -4.08 -0.91
N PHE A 171 11.77 -5.25 -1.50
CA PHE A 171 13.14 -5.66 -1.77
C PHE A 171 13.84 -4.73 -2.76
N ALA A 172 13.13 -4.30 -3.82
CA ALA A 172 13.65 -3.33 -4.77
C ALA A 172 14.00 -2.00 -4.09
N GLY A 173 13.19 -1.52 -3.15
CA GLY A 173 13.49 -0.36 -2.31
C GLY A 173 14.78 -0.53 -1.51
N GLY A 174 14.93 -1.68 -0.84
CA GLY A 174 16.18 -2.02 -0.14
C GLY A 174 17.40 -2.05 -1.07
N LEU A 175 17.26 -2.54 -2.30
CA LEU A 175 18.33 -2.50 -3.30
C LEU A 175 18.66 -1.07 -3.74
N VAL A 176 17.65 -0.22 -3.95
CA VAL A 176 17.85 1.20 -4.27
C VAL A 176 18.63 1.88 -3.16
N MET A 177 18.25 1.68 -1.90
CA MET A 177 18.94 2.27 -0.76
C MET A 177 20.36 1.72 -0.60
N ALA A 178 20.56 0.42 -0.83
CA ALA A 178 21.90 -0.19 -0.81
C ALA A 178 22.83 0.36 -1.89
N ALA A 179 22.30 0.74 -3.04
CA ALA A 179 23.10 1.22 -4.17
C ALA A 179 23.31 2.75 -4.16
N LEU A 180 22.34 3.51 -3.67
CA LEU A 180 22.27 4.97 -3.79
C LEU A 180 22.17 5.69 -2.45
N GLY A 181 22.22 4.98 -1.31
CA GLY A 181 22.01 5.56 0.03
C GLY A 181 22.91 6.77 0.31
N ASP A 182 24.17 6.70 -0.06
CA ASP A 182 25.14 7.81 0.10
C ASP A 182 24.74 9.07 -0.71
N CYS A 183 23.88 8.94 -1.72
CA CYS A 183 23.38 10.03 -2.56
C CYS A 183 21.97 10.49 -2.15
N MET A 184 21.29 9.75 -1.27
CA MET A 184 19.92 10.02 -0.85
C MET A 184 19.93 10.92 0.40
N SER A 185 19.25 12.07 0.31
CA SER A 185 19.05 12.91 1.49
C SER A 185 17.78 12.48 2.23
N HIS A 186 17.75 12.61 3.56
CA HIS A 186 16.54 12.39 4.37
C HIS A 186 15.36 13.21 3.81
N THR A 187 15.59 14.47 3.43
CA THR A 187 14.55 15.32 2.82
C THR A 187 13.95 14.71 1.54
N LEU A 188 14.74 13.98 0.74
CA LEU A 188 14.21 13.32 -0.45
C LEU A 188 13.30 12.16 -0.07
N ILE A 189 13.66 11.38 0.93
CA ILE A 189 12.85 10.27 1.46
C ILE A 189 11.53 10.83 2.01
N ASP A 190 11.57 11.90 2.82
CA ASP A 190 10.38 12.56 3.36
C ASP A 190 9.44 13.06 2.25
N LEU A 191 9.99 13.64 1.19
CA LEU A 191 9.19 14.09 0.04
C LEU A 191 8.57 12.94 -0.75
N LEU A 192 9.28 11.80 -0.87
CA LEU A 192 8.74 10.58 -1.47
C LEU A 192 7.63 9.98 -0.57
N THR A 193 7.78 10.02 0.74
CA THR A 193 6.73 9.63 1.70
C THR A 193 5.49 10.51 1.55
N CYS A 194 5.67 11.84 1.41
CA CYS A 194 4.55 12.75 1.10
C CYS A 194 3.85 12.39 -0.22
N LEU A 195 4.60 12.03 -1.24
CA LEU A 195 4.05 11.63 -2.54
C LEU A 195 3.23 10.34 -2.40
N THR A 196 3.71 9.33 -1.66
CA THR A 196 2.94 8.10 -1.42
C THR A 196 1.70 8.35 -0.58
N LEU A 197 1.74 9.25 0.40
CA LEU A 197 0.56 9.68 1.14
C LEU A 197 -0.53 10.20 0.17
N GLY A 198 -0.14 11.01 -0.81
CA GLY A 198 -1.06 11.50 -1.84
C GLY A 198 -1.69 10.37 -2.66
N MET A 199 -0.90 9.37 -3.03
CA MET A 199 -1.41 8.20 -3.75
C MET A 199 -2.37 7.37 -2.90
N ILE A 200 -2.07 7.16 -1.62
CA ILE A 200 -2.95 6.47 -0.66
C ILE A 200 -4.28 7.21 -0.53
N ILE A 201 -4.25 8.54 -0.37
CA ILE A 201 -5.45 9.38 -0.32
C ILE A 201 -6.29 9.22 -1.60
N TYR A 202 -5.65 9.19 -2.77
CA TYR A 202 -6.34 8.97 -4.03
C TYR A 202 -7.06 7.62 -4.06
N ILE A 203 -6.38 6.52 -3.74
CA ILE A 203 -6.99 5.19 -3.74
C ILE A 203 -8.19 5.14 -2.79
N ILE A 204 -8.03 5.61 -1.56
CA ILE A 204 -9.11 5.58 -0.57
C ILE A 204 -10.31 6.37 -1.08
N SER A 205 -10.09 7.61 -1.54
CA SER A 205 -11.18 8.54 -1.89
C SER A 205 -11.81 8.26 -3.24
N SER A 206 -11.03 7.79 -4.23
CA SER A 206 -11.48 7.64 -5.61
C SER A 206 -11.85 6.19 -5.98
N GLU A 207 -11.30 5.20 -5.26
CA GLU A 207 -11.52 3.78 -5.57
C GLU A 207 -12.32 3.07 -4.47
N LEU A 208 -11.75 3.01 -3.24
CA LEU A 208 -12.29 2.14 -2.19
C LEU A 208 -13.60 2.70 -1.60
N VAL A 209 -13.65 4.00 -1.30
CA VAL A 209 -14.86 4.63 -0.74
C VAL A 209 -16.03 4.62 -1.74
N PRO A 210 -15.87 4.98 -3.02
CA PRO A 210 -16.94 4.86 -4.02
C PRO A 210 -17.45 3.43 -4.18
N TYR A 211 -16.54 2.43 -4.22
CA TYR A 211 -16.95 1.03 -4.26
C TYR A 211 -17.86 0.66 -3.06
N MET A 212 -17.42 0.98 -1.84
CA MET A 212 -18.20 0.68 -0.63
C MET A 212 -19.55 1.42 -0.61
N ALA A 213 -19.59 2.67 -1.09
CA ALA A 213 -20.81 3.47 -1.17
C ALA A 213 -21.81 2.87 -2.16
N ALA A 214 -21.36 2.34 -3.30
CA ALA A 214 -22.18 1.71 -4.32
C ALA A 214 -22.83 0.40 -3.82
N HIS A 215 -22.08 -0.43 -3.09
CA HIS A 215 -22.52 -1.77 -2.67
C HIS A 215 -23.28 -1.81 -1.32
N ARG A 216 -23.20 -0.75 -0.52
CA ARG A 216 -24.00 -0.50 0.72
C ARG A 216 -24.02 -1.62 1.78
N ASN A 217 -22.99 -2.47 1.84
CA ASN A 217 -22.88 -3.51 2.87
C ASN A 217 -22.24 -2.97 4.15
N TYR A 218 -22.87 -1.98 4.79
CA TYR A 218 -22.29 -1.18 5.87
C TYR A 218 -21.77 -1.98 7.06
N ARG A 219 -22.37 -3.14 7.38
CA ARG A 219 -21.91 -3.98 8.50
C ARG A 219 -20.58 -4.64 8.19
N VAL A 220 -20.40 -5.18 6.99
CA VAL A 220 -19.13 -5.79 6.54
C VAL A 220 -18.07 -4.70 6.45
N TYR A 221 -18.40 -3.54 5.88
CA TYR A 221 -17.45 -2.45 5.74
C TYR A 221 -16.99 -1.86 7.07
N ALA A 222 -17.90 -1.63 8.02
CA ALA A 222 -17.53 -1.16 9.36
C ALA A 222 -16.63 -2.16 10.09
N ALA A 223 -16.95 -3.46 10.01
CA ALA A 223 -16.12 -4.50 10.62
C ALA A 223 -14.75 -4.61 9.94
N GLY A 224 -14.71 -4.54 8.59
CA GLY A 224 -13.45 -4.59 7.84
C GLY A 224 -12.56 -3.38 8.10
N ILE A 225 -13.11 -2.16 8.09
CA ILE A 225 -12.36 -0.94 8.43
C ILE A 225 -11.80 -1.03 9.85
N ALA A 226 -12.61 -1.47 10.83
CA ALA A 226 -12.13 -1.65 12.19
C ALA A 226 -11.02 -2.71 12.29
N ALA A 227 -11.14 -3.82 11.56
CA ALA A 227 -10.11 -4.86 11.53
C ALA A 227 -8.81 -4.35 10.89
N GLY A 228 -8.89 -3.62 9.77
CA GLY A 228 -7.74 -3.02 9.12
C GLY A 228 -7.02 -2.00 10.01
N ALA A 229 -7.78 -1.11 10.66
CA ALA A 229 -7.23 -0.16 11.62
C ALA A 229 -6.58 -0.87 12.83
N ALA A 230 -7.18 -1.96 13.32
CA ALA A 230 -6.60 -2.74 14.41
C ALA A 230 -5.28 -3.42 14.01
N ILE A 231 -5.14 -3.90 12.77
CA ILE A 231 -3.88 -4.45 12.26
C ILE A 231 -2.80 -3.39 12.29
N VAL A 232 -3.09 -2.17 11.82
CA VAL A 232 -2.12 -1.05 11.85
C VAL A 232 -1.83 -0.63 13.29
N ALA A 233 -2.83 -0.56 14.17
CA ALA A 233 -2.58 -0.25 15.58
C ALA A 233 -1.64 -1.26 16.25
N VAL A 234 -1.66 -2.53 15.82
CA VAL A 234 -0.69 -3.54 16.27
C VAL A 234 0.66 -3.34 15.60
N SER A 235 0.70 -2.98 14.29
CA SER A 235 1.98 -2.73 13.59
C SER A 235 2.76 -1.60 14.23
N LEU A 236 2.09 -0.50 14.60
CA LEU A 236 2.71 0.66 15.28
C LEU A 236 3.35 0.36 16.64
N LEU A 237 3.10 -0.81 17.24
CA LEU A 237 3.83 -1.26 18.43
C LEU A 237 5.26 -1.71 18.11
N PHE A 238 5.57 -1.89 16.84
CA PHE A 238 6.87 -2.32 16.34
C PHE A 238 7.64 -1.22 15.57
N GLU A 239 7.00 -0.10 15.28
CA GLU A 239 7.57 1.09 14.65
C GLU A 239 7.99 2.12 15.70
#